data_d8177af19c63f81ee36048301bb21798
#
_entry.id   d8177af19c63f81ee36048301bb21798
#
_cell.length_a   1.000
_cell.length_b   1.000
_cell.length_c   1.000
_cell.angle_alpha   90.00
_cell.angle_beta   90.00
_cell.angle_gamma   90.00
#
_symmetry.space_group_name_H-M   'P 1'
#
loop_
_entity.id
_entity.type
_entity.pdbx_description
1 polymer ?
#
loop_
_entity_poly.entity_id
_entity_poly.type
_entity_poly.pdbx_seq_one_letter_code
_entity_poly.pdbx_strand_id
1 'polypeptide(L)'
;MKEDPRHIRISEFNYPLPDERIAKFPLPVRDQSKLLLYRHGEVSEDVFTSLPDYLPADSLMIFNNTKVIQARLHFHKETGALIEVFCLEPIRPNDYALNFQQTEHAAWLCMIGNLKKWKEGVLKREMVVKGKPLTLTAERGACHGTSHWVDFRWNNPEITFADILEVFGELPIPPYLNRETQESETYQTVYSKIKGSVAAPTAGLHFTPRVLDALRKKGVELEELTLHVGAGTFKPVKSEEIEGHEMHTEYISVSRNTLEKLIAHEGKAVAVGTTSVRTLESLYHIGVTLLNSPDATEEELHVKQWQPYELTPEMASVSPVDALQAIVAYLNRHNMETLHTSTQIIIAPGYEYKIVKAIVTNFHQPQSTLLLLVSAFLRGDWRKIYDYALAHDFRFLSYGDSSLLIP
;
A
#
# COMPACT_ATOMS: atom_id res chain seq x y z
N MET A 1 27.78 -17.52 3.79
CA MET A 1 26.36 -17.88 3.63
C MET A 1 25.58 -16.62 3.91
N LYS A 2 24.62 -16.21 3.04
CA LYS A 2 23.68 -15.14 3.40
C LYS A 2 22.86 -15.67 4.59
N GLU A 3 22.74 -14.89 5.65
CA GLU A 3 21.86 -15.25 6.77
C GLU A 3 20.44 -15.37 6.26
N ASP A 4 19.68 -16.36 6.74
CA ASP A 4 18.28 -16.52 6.40
C ASP A 4 17.52 -15.31 6.97
N PRO A 5 16.84 -14.50 6.11
CA PRO A 5 16.16 -13.30 6.57
C PRO A 5 15.05 -13.58 7.60
N ARG A 6 14.54 -14.81 7.69
CA ARG A 6 13.51 -15.21 8.66
C ARG A 6 13.95 -14.94 10.11
N HIS A 7 15.25 -15.06 10.41
CA HIS A 7 15.82 -14.88 11.75
C HIS A 7 16.24 -13.45 12.08
N ILE A 8 15.95 -12.49 11.19
CA ILE A 8 16.19 -11.06 11.48
C ILE A 8 15.35 -10.65 12.68
N ARG A 9 16.01 -10.05 13.67
CA ARG A 9 15.35 -9.49 14.85
C ARG A 9 14.84 -8.11 14.56
N ILE A 10 13.53 -7.89 14.70
CA ILE A 10 12.93 -6.60 14.42
C ILE A 10 13.46 -5.48 15.32
N SER A 11 13.94 -5.81 16.52
CA SER A 11 14.57 -4.87 17.46
C SER A 11 15.83 -4.20 16.93
N GLU A 12 16.54 -4.82 15.96
CA GLU A 12 17.71 -4.23 15.31
C GLU A 12 17.34 -3.05 14.40
N PHE A 13 16.07 -2.97 14.00
CA PHE A 13 15.49 -1.90 13.17
C PHE A 13 14.75 -0.86 14.02
N ASN A 14 15.26 -0.62 15.21
CA ASN A 14 14.77 0.39 16.12
C ASN A 14 15.60 1.68 16.04
N TYR A 15 14.94 2.82 16.17
CA TYR A 15 15.56 4.14 16.31
C TYR A 15 14.67 5.03 17.19
N PRO A 16 15.22 6.06 17.87
CA PRO A 16 14.40 6.96 18.66
C PRO A 16 13.59 7.86 17.72
N LEU A 17 12.26 7.75 17.78
CA LEU A 17 11.33 8.64 17.07
C LEU A 17 10.54 9.49 18.09
N PRO A 18 10.99 10.72 18.37
CA PRO A 18 10.26 11.61 19.24
C PRO A 18 8.91 12.03 18.63
N ASP A 19 7.87 12.21 19.47
CA ASP A 19 6.52 12.54 18.97
C ASP A 19 6.47 13.88 18.23
N GLU A 20 7.31 14.83 18.59
CA GLU A 20 7.47 16.14 17.93
C GLU A 20 8.01 16.04 16.50
N ARG A 21 8.64 14.91 16.14
CA ARG A 21 9.09 14.64 14.77
C ARG A 21 8.01 14.03 13.89
N ILE A 22 6.93 13.55 14.47
CA ILE A 22 5.80 12.98 13.74
C ILE A 22 4.92 14.13 13.22
N ALA A 23 4.87 14.30 11.91
CA ALA A 23 4.00 15.29 11.29
C ALA A 23 2.53 14.91 11.47
N LYS A 24 1.80 15.68 12.26
CA LYS A 24 0.37 15.47 12.51
C LYS A 24 -0.52 16.02 11.38
N PHE A 25 0.00 16.97 10.60
CA PHE A 25 -0.68 17.64 9.48
C PHE A 25 0.24 17.76 8.28
N PRO A 26 -0.34 17.78 7.04
CA PRO A 26 0.43 18.11 5.85
C PRO A 26 0.89 19.56 5.87
N LEU A 27 1.91 19.88 5.07
CA LEU A 27 2.23 21.27 4.79
C LEU A 27 1.12 21.92 3.96
N PRO A 28 0.86 23.23 4.12
CA PRO A 28 -0.09 23.96 3.28
C PRO A 28 0.22 23.83 1.78
N VAL A 29 1.49 23.76 1.43
CA VAL A 29 1.98 23.49 0.07
C VAL A 29 2.78 22.19 0.13
N ARG A 30 2.18 21.09 -0.32
CA ARG A 30 2.69 19.71 -0.11
C ARG A 30 4.09 19.49 -0.66
N ASP A 31 4.42 20.07 -1.80
CA ASP A 31 5.72 19.90 -2.47
C ASP A 31 6.82 20.85 -1.95
N GLN A 32 6.54 21.60 -0.87
CA GLN A 32 7.54 22.32 -0.09
C GLN A 32 8.14 21.48 1.04
N SER A 33 7.78 20.20 1.16
CA SER A 33 8.42 19.28 2.07
C SER A 33 9.92 19.12 1.74
N LYS A 34 10.72 18.79 2.75
CA LYS A 34 12.13 18.45 2.52
C LYS A 34 12.24 17.16 1.71
N LEU A 35 13.30 17.07 0.93
CA LEU A 35 13.70 15.88 0.19
C LEU A 35 15.10 15.46 0.65
N LEU A 36 15.20 14.35 1.38
CA LEU A 36 16.48 13.71 1.64
C LEU A 36 16.93 12.99 0.37
N LEU A 37 18.16 13.19 -0.01
CA LEU A 37 18.80 12.54 -1.14
C LEU A 37 19.83 11.54 -0.65
N TYR A 38 19.67 10.27 -0.98
CA TYR A 38 20.70 9.26 -0.83
C TYR A 38 21.13 8.80 -2.22
N ARG A 39 22.36 9.06 -2.58
CA ARG A 39 22.91 8.72 -3.89
C ARG A 39 24.31 8.16 -3.74
N HIS A 40 24.47 6.86 -4.12
CA HIS A 40 25.78 6.18 -4.09
C HIS A 40 26.54 6.33 -2.76
N GLY A 41 25.82 6.18 -1.65
CA GLY A 41 26.40 6.29 -0.31
C GLY A 41 26.48 7.72 0.27
N GLU A 42 26.21 8.76 -0.51
CA GLU A 42 26.21 10.16 -0.05
C GLU A 42 24.80 10.62 0.34
N VAL A 43 24.70 11.39 1.43
CA VAL A 43 23.44 11.96 1.92
C VAL A 43 23.50 13.48 1.76
N SER A 44 22.44 14.05 1.18
CA SER A 44 22.22 15.48 1.09
C SER A 44 20.73 15.80 1.22
N GLU A 45 20.35 17.06 1.18
CA GLU A 45 18.94 17.47 1.25
C GLU A 45 18.62 18.60 0.27
N ASP A 46 17.37 18.66 -0.13
CA ASP A 46 16.77 19.69 -0.96
C ASP A 46 15.27 19.83 -0.60
N VAL A 47 14.51 20.51 -1.42
CA VAL A 47 13.04 20.60 -1.34
C VAL A 47 12.42 19.66 -2.38
N PHE A 48 11.27 19.10 -2.11
CA PHE A 48 10.62 18.10 -2.99
C PHE A 48 10.35 18.60 -4.41
N THR A 49 10.16 19.92 -4.59
CA THR A 49 10.03 20.54 -5.92
C THR A 49 11.24 20.31 -6.82
N SER A 50 12.41 20.03 -6.25
CA SER A 50 13.66 19.76 -6.98
C SER A 50 13.78 18.28 -7.42
N LEU A 51 12.83 17.40 -7.04
CA LEU A 51 12.87 15.98 -7.40
C LEU A 51 13.20 15.71 -8.88
N PRO A 52 12.61 16.44 -9.86
CA PRO A 52 12.91 16.22 -11.28
C PRO A 52 14.38 16.40 -11.63
N ASP A 53 15.13 17.23 -10.90
CA ASP A 53 16.54 17.53 -11.21
C ASP A 53 17.47 16.34 -10.91
N TYR A 54 17.03 15.44 -10.03
CA TYR A 54 17.79 14.29 -9.58
C TYR A 54 17.50 12.99 -10.33
N LEU A 55 16.55 12.99 -11.27
CA LEU A 55 16.15 11.83 -12.05
C LEU A 55 16.64 11.97 -13.51
N PRO A 56 17.15 10.88 -14.13
CA PRO A 56 17.41 10.82 -15.56
C PRO A 56 16.14 11.08 -16.39
N ALA A 57 16.29 11.74 -17.54
CA ALA A 57 15.18 12.09 -18.42
C ALA A 57 14.41 10.88 -19.01
N ASP A 58 15.08 9.75 -19.13
CA ASP A 58 14.53 8.49 -19.66
C ASP A 58 14.02 7.55 -18.55
N SER A 59 13.82 8.06 -17.35
CA SER A 59 13.31 7.25 -16.23
C SER A 59 11.83 6.93 -16.39
N LEU A 60 11.42 5.72 -15.97
CA LEU A 60 10.03 5.35 -15.79
C LEU A 60 9.68 5.41 -14.30
N MET A 61 8.76 6.30 -13.94
CA MET A 61 8.29 6.46 -12.57
C MET A 61 6.91 5.84 -12.39
N ILE A 62 6.76 4.98 -11.39
CA ILE A 62 5.55 4.20 -11.16
C ILE A 62 4.88 4.61 -9.87
N PHE A 63 3.57 4.90 -9.96
CA PHE A 63 2.71 5.35 -8.88
C PHE A 63 1.62 4.32 -8.54
N ASN A 64 1.25 4.25 -7.26
CA ASN A 64 0.05 3.53 -6.86
C ASN A 64 -1.16 4.50 -6.91
N ASN A 65 -2.09 4.26 -7.84
CA ASN A 65 -3.25 5.12 -8.11
C ASN A 65 -4.48 4.82 -7.24
N THR A 66 -4.30 4.00 -6.21
CA THR A 66 -5.41 3.63 -5.32
C THR A 66 -5.97 4.85 -4.59
N LYS A 67 -7.29 4.85 -4.37
CA LYS A 67 -8.02 5.86 -3.61
C LYS A 67 -8.50 5.27 -2.29
N VAL A 68 -8.27 6.01 -1.19
CA VAL A 68 -8.72 5.58 0.14
C VAL A 68 -10.23 5.64 0.20
N ILE A 69 -10.83 4.59 0.76
CA ILE A 69 -12.25 4.49 1.03
C ILE A 69 -12.56 4.88 2.48
N GLN A 70 -13.77 5.33 2.73
CA GLN A 70 -14.26 5.64 4.06
C GLN A 70 -14.65 4.35 4.79
N ALA A 71 -13.66 3.52 5.10
CA ALA A 71 -13.83 2.13 5.54
C ALA A 71 -14.22 1.97 7.01
N ARG A 72 -14.37 3.06 7.75
CA ARG A 72 -14.66 3.07 9.19
C ARG A 72 -16.11 3.45 9.42
N LEU A 73 -16.92 2.47 9.85
CA LEU A 73 -18.35 2.63 10.11
C LEU A 73 -18.63 2.68 11.61
N HIS A 74 -19.49 3.59 12.04
CA HIS A 74 -19.91 3.73 13.43
C HIS A 74 -21.38 3.33 13.59
N PHE A 75 -21.65 2.47 14.56
CA PHE A 75 -22.99 2.05 14.96
C PHE A 75 -23.21 2.34 16.44
N HIS A 76 -24.43 2.75 16.81
CA HIS A 76 -24.85 2.89 18.20
C HIS A 76 -25.81 1.75 18.55
N LYS A 77 -25.53 1.07 19.65
CA LYS A 77 -26.49 0.13 20.25
C LYS A 77 -27.60 0.90 20.95
N GLU A 78 -28.74 0.24 21.15
CA GLU A 78 -29.84 0.81 21.99
C GLU A 78 -29.38 1.23 23.39
N THR A 79 -28.34 0.58 23.92
CA THR A 79 -27.71 0.92 25.20
C THR A 79 -26.82 2.17 25.14
N GLY A 80 -26.73 2.85 23.98
CA GLY A 80 -25.87 4.00 23.74
C GLY A 80 -24.40 3.65 23.46
N ALA A 81 -24.01 2.38 23.52
CA ALA A 81 -22.62 1.99 23.27
C ALA A 81 -22.24 2.19 21.78
N LEU A 82 -21.17 2.92 21.55
CA LEU A 82 -20.56 3.08 20.21
C LEU A 82 -19.76 1.84 19.84
N ILE A 83 -20.05 1.26 18.68
CA ILE A 83 -19.30 0.19 18.06
C ILE A 83 -18.68 0.71 16.76
N GLU A 84 -17.37 0.62 16.64
CA GLU A 84 -16.65 0.92 15.40
C GLU A 84 -16.44 -0.38 14.61
N VAL A 85 -16.82 -0.38 13.34
CA VAL A 85 -16.58 -1.49 12.41
C VAL A 85 -15.66 -0.97 11.31
N PHE A 86 -14.43 -1.43 11.32
CA PHE A 86 -13.40 -1.03 10.36
C PHE A 86 -13.21 -2.10 9.30
N CYS A 87 -13.68 -1.84 8.08
CA CYS A 87 -13.56 -2.73 6.94
C CYS A 87 -12.10 -2.82 6.48
N LEU A 88 -11.55 -4.04 6.40
CA LEU A 88 -10.16 -4.31 6.04
C LEU A 88 -10.03 -4.81 4.61
N GLU A 89 -10.78 -5.87 4.30
CA GLU A 89 -10.78 -6.51 2.99
C GLU A 89 -12.14 -7.15 2.68
N PRO A 90 -12.57 -7.16 1.40
CA PRO A 90 -13.82 -7.79 1.01
C PRO A 90 -13.70 -9.32 1.07
N ILE A 91 -14.82 -9.99 1.44
CA ILE A 91 -14.90 -11.45 1.49
C ILE A 91 -15.89 -11.98 0.46
N ARG A 92 -17.06 -11.34 0.34
CA ARG A 92 -18.10 -11.75 -0.61
C ARG A 92 -18.79 -10.55 -1.24
N PRO A 93 -18.60 -10.36 -2.55
CA PRO A 93 -17.51 -10.89 -3.38
C PRO A 93 -16.12 -10.51 -2.81
N ASN A 94 -15.10 -11.34 -3.04
CA ASN A 94 -13.73 -11.07 -2.61
C ASN A 94 -12.97 -10.08 -3.51
N ASP A 95 -13.59 -9.61 -4.59
CA ASP A 95 -13.08 -8.55 -5.44
C ASP A 95 -13.63 -7.18 -5.00
N TYR A 96 -12.76 -6.18 -4.92
CA TYR A 96 -13.12 -4.83 -4.46
C TYR A 96 -14.16 -4.16 -5.36
N ALA A 97 -13.99 -4.21 -6.69
CA ALA A 97 -14.89 -3.55 -7.62
C ALA A 97 -16.27 -4.20 -7.61
N LEU A 98 -16.33 -5.52 -7.60
CA LEU A 98 -17.58 -6.28 -7.51
C LEU A 98 -18.26 -6.07 -6.16
N ASN A 99 -17.49 -6.01 -5.06
CA ASN A 99 -18.05 -5.79 -3.73
C ASN A 99 -18.66 -4.39 -3.60
N PHE A 100 -17.98 -3.36 -4.10
CA PHE A 100 -18.49 -1.98 -4.10
C PHE A 100 -19.77 -1.80 -4.92
N GLN A 101 -20.00 -2.62 -5.94
CA GLN A 101 -21.19 -2.59 -6.78
C GLN A 101 -22.38 -3.36 -6.20
N GLN A 102 -22.18 -4.11 -5.11
CA GLN A 102 -23.28 -4.82 -4.44
C GLN A 102 -24.35 -3.82 -4.00
N THR A 103 -25.64 -4.20 -4.13
CA THR A 103 -26.80 -3.34 -3.88
C THR A 103 -27.72 -3.81 -2.75
N GLU A 104 -27.44 -4.96 -2.14
CA GLU A 104 -28.26 -5.52 -1.07
C GLU A 104 -27.43 -6.11 0.06
N HIS A 105 -26.24 -6.65 -0.26
CA HIS A 105 -25.42 -7.40 0.69
C HIS A 105 -23.95 -7.31 0.31
N ALA A 106 -23.10 -7.11 1.30
CA ALA A 106 -21.64 -7.18 1.17
C ALA A 106 -21.03 -7.78 2.44
N ALA A 107 -20.01 -8.61 2.30
CA ALA A 107 -19.30 -9.18 3.45
C ALA A 107 -17.83 -8.76 3.44
N TRP A 108 -17.36 -8.34 4.62
CA TRP A 108 -16.00 -7.84 4.82
C TRP A 108 -15.35 -8.47 6.04
N LEU A 109 -14.04 -8.67 5.98
CA LEU A 109 -13.23 -8.87 7.16
C LEU A 109 -13.02 -7.51 7.83
N CYS A 110 -13.35 -7.40 9.12
CA CYS A 110 -13.35 -6.14 9.84
C CYS A 110 -12.62 -6.24 11.18
N MET A 111 -11.94 -5.16 11.56
CA MET A 111 -11.59 -4.94 12.96
C MET A 111 -12.78 -4.26 13.66
N ILE A 112 -13.02 -4.64 14.92
CA ILE A 112 -14.14 -4.12 15.68
C ILE A 112 -13.63 -3.41 16.92
N GLY A 113 -13.86 -2.09 16.95
CA GLY A 113 -13.65 -1.28 18.15
C GLY A 113 -14.78 -1.51 19.14
N ASN A 114 -14.42 -1.56 20.43
CA ASN A 114 -15.38 -1.83 21.52
C ASN A 114 -16.07 -3.21 21.43
N LEU A 115 -15.37 -4.21 20.88
CA LEU A 115 -15.86 -5.58 20.63
C LEU A 115 -16.58 -6.19 21.83
N LYS A 116 -16.10 -5.94 23.07
CA LYS A 116 -16.71 -6.45 24.30
C LYS A 116 -18.17 -6.02 24.49
N LYS A 117 -18.58 -4.93 23.85
CA LYS A 117 -19.96 -4.40 23.87
C LYS A 117 -20.86 -4.99 22.77
N TRP A 118 -20.26 -5.63 21.76
CA TRP A 118 -20.98 -6.29 20.68
C TRP A 118 -20.76 -7.81 20.73
N LYS A 119 -21.37 -8.48 21.69
CA LYS A 119 -21.26 -9.94 21.86
C LYS A 119 -22.11 -10.69 20.85
N GLU A 120 -23.33 -10.21 20.61
CA GLU A 120 -24.35 -10.81 19.74
C GLU A 120 -25.32 -9.74 19.23
N GLY A 121 -26.19 -10.15 18.28
CA GLY A 121 -27.23 -9.32 17.71
C GLY A 121 -26.73 -8.51 16.51
N VAL A 122 -27.71 -7.94 15.81
CA VAL A 122 -27.52 -7.14 14.61
C VAL A 122 -27.40 -5.66 15.01
N LEU A 123 -26.37 -4.99 14.54
CA LEU A 123 -26.27 -3.53 14.60
C LEU A 123 -27.12 -2.90 13.51
N LYS A 124 -27.75 -1.77 13.80
CA LYS A 124 -28.64 -1.07 12.88
C LYS A 124 -28.29 0.42 12.86
N ARG A 125 -28.31 0.99 11.65
CA ARG A 125 -28.17 2.44 11.45
C ARG A 125 -29.12 2.88 10.35
N GLU A 126 -29.89 3.95 10.64
CA GLU A 126 -30.85 4.53 9.70
C GLU A 126 -30.34 5.89 9.24
N MET A 127 -30.45 6.17 7.96
CA MET A 127 -30.07 7.44 7.34
C MET A 127 -30.89 7.71 6.08
N VAL A 128 -30.75 8.94 5.56
CA VAL A 128 -31.25 9.30 4.24
C VAL A 128 -30.07 9.40 3.28
N VAL A 129 -30.08 8.60 2.21
CA VAL A 129 -29.03 8.56 1.19
C VAL A 129 -29.67 8.88 -0.16
N LYS A 130 -29.12 9.87 -0.85
CA LYS A 130 -29.68 10.35 -2.15
C LYS A 130 -31.18 10.68 -2.05
N GLY A 131 -31.62 11.23 -0.92
CA GLY A 131 -33.02 11.59 -0.63
C GLY A 131 -33.95 10.43 -0.29
N LYS A 132 -33.44 9.19 -0.14
CA LYS A 132 -34.23 8.00 0.20
C LYS A 132 -33.83 7.46 1.58
N PRO A 133 -34.80 6.96 2.37
CA PRO A 133 -34.50 6.33 3.65
C PRO A 133 -33.75 5.02 3.42
N LEU A 134 -32.67 4.80 4.16
CA LEU A 134 -31.86 3.61 4.14
C LEU A 134 -31.69 3.06 5.54
N THR A 135 -31.87 1.76 5.70
CA THR A 135 -31.51 1.01 6.89
C THR A 135 -30.33 0.12 6.56
N LEU A 136 -29.18 0.40 7.16
CA LEU A 136 -27.99 -0.45 7.11
C LEU A 136 -27.94 -1.33 8.36
N THR A 137 -27.73 -2.63 8.17
CA THR A 137 -27.50 -3.60 9.24
C THR A 137 -26.13 -4.21 9.11
N ALA A 138 -25.52 -4.56 10.26
CA ALA A 138 -24.26 -5.30 10.32
C ALA A 138 -24.42 -6.47 11.30
N GLU A 139 -24.06 -7.66 10.84
CA GLU A 139 -24.06 -8.88 11.62
C GLU A 139 -22.64 -9.44 11.70
N ARG A 140 -22.22 -9.80 12.92
CA ARG A 140 -20.89 -10.31 13.16
C ARG A 140 -20.86 -11.84 13.00
N GLY A 141 -19.98 -12.33 12.13
CA GLY A 141 -19.73 -13.74 11.89
C GLY A 141 -18.46 -14.27 12.58
N ALA A 142 -17.79 -15.20 11.90
CA ALA A 142 -16.63 -15.91 12.40
C ALA A 142 -15.45 -14.98 12.73
N CYS A 143 -14.65 -15.40 13.73
CA CYS A 143 -13.42 -14.72 14.12
C CYS A 143 -12.23 -15.28 13.30
N HIS A 144 -11.42 -14.39 12.77
CA HIS A 144 -10.17 -14.69 12.06
C HIS A 144 -9.02 -13.91 12.71
N GLY A 145 -8.29 -14.53 13.61
CA GLY A 145 -7.25 -13.87 14.40
C GLY A 145 -7.82 -12.75 15.26
N THR A 146 -7.46 -11.50 14.96
CA THR A 146 -7.96 -10.28 15.66
C THR A 146 -9.13 -9.61 14.94
N SER A 147 -9.56 -10.15 13.80
CA SER A 147 -10.61 -9.60 12.95
C SER A 147 -11.83 -10.50 12.91
N HIS A 148 -12.94 -9.98 12.46
CA HIS A 148 -14.20 -10.69 12.36
C HIS A 148 -14.80 -10.51 10.97
N TRP A 149 -15.42 -11.55 10.47
CA TRP A 149 -16.31 -11.44 9.34
C TRP A 149 -17.52 -10.62 9.75
N VAL A 150 -17.92 -9.63 8.93
CA VAL A 150 -19.13 -8.82 9.12
C VAL A 150 -19.94 -8.81 7.84
N ASP A 151 -21.19 -9.23 7.95
CA ASP A 151 -22.19 -9.16 6.89
C ASP A 151 -22.96 -7.86 7.00
N PHE A 152 -22.88 -7.04 5.94
CA PHE A 152 -23.67 -5.82 5.78
C PHE A 152 -24.86 -6.09 4.89
N ARG A 153 -26.04 -5.61 5.28
CA ARG A 153 -27.27 -5.66 4.47
C ARG A 153 -27.99 -4.33 4.54
N TRP A 154 -28.67 -3.98 3.46
CA TRP A 154 -29.48 -2.75 3.40
C TRP A 154 -30.71 -2.93 2.52
N ASN A 155 -31.70 -2.06 2.70
CA ASN A 155 -33.04 -2.20 2.17
C ASN A 155 -33.32 -1.35 0.91
N ASN A 156 -32.29 -0.83 0.25
CA ASN A 156 -32.47 0.00 -0.94
C ASN A 156 -31.53 -0.46 -2.07
N PRO A 157 -32.03 -1.16 -3.11
CA PRO A 157 -31.20 -1.71 -4.18
C PRO A 157 -30.64 -0.66 -5.15
N GLU A 158 -31.05 0.60 -5.07
CA GLU A 158 -30.46 1.68 -5.86
C GLU A 158 -29.18 2.25 -5.22
N ILE A 159 -28.84 1.81 -4.00
CA ILE A 159 -27.68 2.24 -3.23
C ILE A 159 -26.64 1.12 -3.25
N THR A 160 -25.45 1.42 -3.74
CA THR A 160 -24.34 0.47 -3.75
C THR A 160 -23.60 0.47 -2.40
N PHE A 161 -22.79 -0.56 -2.15
CA PHE A 161 -21.93 -0.57 -0.96
C PHE A 161 -20.91 0.59 -0.96
N ALA A 162 -20.45 1.00 -2.14
CA ALA A 162 -19.62 2.19 -2.28
C ALA A 162 -20.33 3.46 -1.80
N ASP A 163 -21.63 3.64 -2.15
CA ASP A 163 -22.43 4.77 -1.66
C ASP A 163 -22.61 4.73 -0.14
N ILE A 164 -22.78 3.53 0.43
CA ILE A 164 -22.86 3.34 1.90
C ILE A 164 -21.59 3.81 2.57
N LEU A 165 -20.43 3.34 2.10
CA LEU A 165 -19.15 3.74 2.67
C LEU A 165 -18.90 5.25 2.54
N GLU A 166 -19.32 5.86 1.43
CA GLU A 166 -19.17 7.30 1.21
C GLU A 166 -20.04 8.14 2.16
N VAL A 167 -21.23 7.67 2.52
CA VAL A 167 -22.18 8.43 3.35
C VAL A 167 -22.05 8.09 4.84
N PHE A 168 -21.85 6.82 5.17
CA PHE A 168 -21.82 6.33 6.55
C PHE A 168 -20.41 6.25 7.13
N GLY A 169 -19.41 6.13 6.26
CA GLY A 169 -18.05 5.86 6.63
C GLY A 169 -17.23 7.11 6.94
N GLU A 170 -16.14 6.90 7.65
CA GLU A 170 -15.08 7.86 7.89
C GLU A 170 -13.77 7.32 7.34
N LEU A 171 -12.86 8.23 6.98
CA LEU A 171 -11.53 7.86 6.52
C LEU A 171 -10.75 7.16 7.65
N PRO A 172 -10.12 6.02 7.34
CA PRO A 172 -9.24 5.35 8.28
C PRO A 172 -7.90 6.07 8.38
N ILE A 173 -7.82 7.03 9.27
CA ILE A 173 -6.59 7.79 9.52
C ILE A 173 -5.70 7.00 10.49
N PRO A 174 -4.38 6.92 10.25
CA PRO A 174 -3.45 6.30 11.17
C PRO A 174 -3.56 6.85 12.60
N PRO A 175 -3.39 6.01 13.63
CA PRO A 175 -3.64 6.41 15.03
C PRO A 175 -2.72 7.51 15.56
N TYR A 176 -1.56 7.73 14.93
CA TYR A 176 -0.63 8.81 15.31
C TYR A 176 -0.99 10.18 14.71
N LEU A 177 -2.00 10.25 13.83
CA LEU A 177 -2.51 11.52 13.29
C LEU A 177 -3.72 12.01 14.10
N ASN A 178 -3.91 13.33 14.17
CA ASN A 178 -5.07 13.89 14.85
C ASN A 178 -6.33 13.77 13.96
N ARG A 179 -7.38 13.12 14.48
CA ARG A 179 -8.62 12.81 13.73
C ARG A 179 -9.57 13.99 13.61
N GLU A 180 -9.53 14.94 14.54
CA GLU A 180 -10.58 15.96 14.72
C GLU A 180 -10.56 17.09 13.67
N THR A 181 -9.47 17.19 12.88
CA THR A 181 -9.24 18.36 12.01
C THR A 181 -8.86 18.01 10.57
N GLN A 182 -9.05 16.75 10.15
CA GLN A 182 -8.59 16.33 8.81
C GLN A 182 -9.74 16.30 7.80
N GLU A 183 -9.63 17.14 6.78
CA GLU A 183 -10.47 17.05 5.60
C GLU A 183 -10.12 15.79 4.81
N SER A 184 -11.14 15.10 4.30
CA SER A 184 -10.98 13.82 3.57
C SER A 184 -10.03 13.92 2.36
N GLU A 185 -9.94 15.09 1.74
CA GLU A 185 -9.08 15.32 0.58
C GLU A 185 -7.59 15.45 0.93
N THR A 186 -7.25 15.76 2.18
CA THR A 186 -5.84 15.90 2.59
C THR A 186 -5.10 14.57 2.66
N TYR A 187 -5.81 13.45 2.83
CA TYR A 187 -5.26 12.09 2.89
C TYR A 187 -5.45 11.32 1.58
N GLN A 188 -5.44 12.03 0.44
CA GLN A 188 -5.52 11.46 -0.91
C GLN A 188 -4.38 12.03 -1.79
N THR A 189 -3.89 11.21 -2.72
CA THR A 189 -2.94 11.69 -3.74
C THR A 189 -3.69 12.38 -4.88
N VAL A 190 -3.02 13.30 -5.57
CA VAL A 190 -3.61 14.05 -6.71
C VAL A 190 -3.91 13.16 -7.92
N TYR A 191 -3.37 11.96 -7.97
CA TYR A 191 -3.55 10.97 -9.04
C TYR A 191 -4.39 9.76 -8.60
N SER A 192 -4.99 9.78 -7.40
CA SER A 192 -5.83 8.66 -6.93
C SER A 192 -7.10 8.50 -7.77
N LYS A 193 -7.37 7.28 -8.24
CA LYS A 193 -8.49 6.97 -9.16
C LYS A 193 -9.31 5.78 -8.68
N ILE A 194 -8.65 4.69 -8.29
CA ILE A 194 -9.28 3.40 -8.05
C ILE A 194 -9.61 3.25 -6.57
N LYS A 195 -10.89 3.29 -6.21
CA LYS A 195 -11.36 3.10 -4.83
C LYS A 195 -11.04 1.66 -4.35
N GLY A 196 -10.59 1.50 -3.12
CA GLY A 196 -10.36 0.17 -2.52
C GLY A 196 -9.28 0.10 -1.44
N SER A 197 -8.54 1.15 -1.20
CA SER A 197 -7.53 1.20 -0.14
C SER A 197 -8.09 1.69 1.17
N VAL A 198 -7.62 1.13 2.27
CA VAL A 198 -7.87 1.64 3.62
C VAL A 198 -6.74 2.53 4.14
N ALA A 199 -5.63 2.62 3.40
CA ALA A 199 -4.54 3.56 3.68
C ALA A 199 -4.08 4.24 2.40
N ALA A 200 -3.69 5.52 2.49
CA ALA A 200 -3.13 6.24 1.36
C ALA A 200 -1.70 5.78 1.05
N PRO A 201 -1.28 5.75 -0.22
CA PRO A 201 0.12 5.64 -0.59
C PRO A 201 0.84 6.97 -0.30
N THR A 202 1.25 7.14 0.97
CA THR A 202 1.61 8.45 1.55
C THR A 202 2.80 9.14 0.89
N ALA A 203 3.72 8.39 0.29
CA ALA A 203 4.81 8.96 -0.52
C ALA A 203 4.30 9.79 -1.72
N GLY A 204 3.09 9.49 -2.19
CA GLY A 204 2.43 10.23 -3.25
C GLY A 204 1.82 11.57 -2.82
N LEU A 205 1.68 11.81 -1.52
CA LEU A 205 1.07 13.04 -1.00
C LEU A 205 1.90 14.30 -1.28
N HIS A 206 3.20 14.16 -1.51
CA HIS A 206 4.09 15.26 -1.86
C HIS A 206 3.92 15.77 -3.29
N PHE A 207 3.42 14.91 -4.20
CA PHE A 207 3.27 15.26 -5.60
C PHE A 207 2.11 16.24 -5.80
N THR A 208 2.40 17.28 -6.57
CA THR A 208 1.45 18.29 -7.04
C THR A 208 1.41 18.29 -8.55
N PRO A 209 0.38 18.88 -9.20
CA PRO A 209 0.36 19.01 -10.66
C PRO A 209 1.65 19.63 -11.21
N ARG A 210 2.21 20.64 -10.54
CA ARG A 210 3.45 21.29 -11.01
C ARG A 210 4.67 20.38 -10.99
N VAL A 211 4.81 19.51 -9.98
CA VAL A 211 5.91 18.53 -9.92
C VAL A 211 5.73 17.45 -10.99
N LEU A 212 4.51 16.95 -11.18
CA LEU A 212 4.19 15.99 -12.25
C LEU A 212 4.47 16.57 -13.64
N ASP A 213 4.11 17.83 -13.87
CA ASP A 213 4.39 18.52 -15.14
C ASP A 213 5.89 18.77 -15.35
N ALA A 214 6.63 19.10 -14.30
CA ALA A 214 8.09 19.26 -14.36
C ALA A 214 8.78 17.92 -14.71
N LEU A 215 8.33 16.80 -14.13
CA LEU A 215 8.81 15.47 -14.48
C LEU A 215 8.56 15.14 -15.97
N ARG A 216 7.34 15.37 -16.46
CA ARG A 216 6.98 15.14 -17.88
C ARG A 216 7.82 16.02 -18.82
N LYS A 217 7.99 17.30 -18.48
CA LYS A 217 8.83 18.23 -19.26
C LYS A 217 10.29 17.81 -19.33
N LYS A 218 10.78 17.16 -18.28
CA LYS A 218 12.13 16.58 -18.25
C LYS A 218 12.24 15.30 -19.10
N GLY A 219 11.13 14.68 -19.49
CA GLY A 219 11.09 13.42 -20.22
C GLY A 219 10.98 12.18 -19.35
N VAL A 220 10.69 12.35 -18.05
CA VAL A 220 10.35 11.21 -17.16
C VAL A 220 8.98 10.69 -17.54
N GLU A 221 8.89 9.41 -17.85
CA GLU A 221 7.64 8.75 -18.15
C GLU A 221 6.94 8.38 -16.84
N LEU A 222 5.63 8.70 -16.74
CA LEU A 222 4.81 8.47 -15.54
C LEU A 222 3.78 7.41 -15.84
N GLU A 223 3.78 6.32 -15.04
CA GLU A 223 2.83 5.23 -15.16
C GLU A 223 2.21 4.86 -13.82
N GLU A 224 1.09 4.16 -13.88
CA GLU A 224 0.30 3.81 -12.73
C GLU A 224 0.13 2.29 -12.60
N LEU A 225 0.05 1.83 -11.37
CA LEU A 225 -0.44 0.52 -11.00
C LEU A 225 -1.44 0.67 -9.86
N THR A 226 -2.15 -0.39 -9.53
CA THR A 226 -3.05 -0.42 -8.37
C THR A 226 -2.58 -1.48 -7.39
N LEU A 227 -2.41 -1.09 -6.13
CA LEU A 227 -2.33 -1.99 -4.99
C LEU A 227 -3.31 -1.49 -3.94
N HIS A 228 -4.25 -2.33 -3.56
CA HIS A 228 -5.20 -2.02 -2.49
C HIS A 228 -4.54 -2.27 -1.14
N VAL A 229 -4.19 -1.17 -0.46
CA VAL A 229 -3.52 -1.23 0.84
C VAL A 229 -4.51 -1.63 1.91
N GLY A 230 -4.26 -2.77 2.55
CA GLY A 230 -5.03 -3.24 3.70
C GLY A 230 -4.66 -2.51 5.00
N ALA A 231 -5.53 -2.60 6.01
CA ALA A 231 -5.29 -1.99 7.33
C ALA A 231 -4.12 -2.61 8.11
N GLY A 232 -3.59 -3.72 7.63
CA GLY A 232 -2.41 -4.37 8.18
C GLY A 232 -1.16 -3.49 8.21
N THR A 233 -1.08 -2.52 7.29
CA THR A 233 0.01 -1.53 7.23
C THR A 233 0.15 -0.70 8.51
N PHE A 234 -0.90 -0.59 9.32
CA PHE A 234 -0.88 0.11 10.60
C PHE A 234 -0.49 -0.76 11.80
N LYS A 235 -0.30 -2.06 11.60
CA LYS A 235 0.08 -2.98 12.68
C LYS A 235 1.60 -3.06 12.80
N PRO A 236 2.18 -2.77 13.99
CA PRO A 236 3.60 -2.98 14.21
C PRO A 236 3.93 -4.48 14.22
N VAL A 237 5.15 -4.83 13.88
CA VAL A 237 5.68 -6.18 14.06
C VAL A 237 5.75 -6.46 15.56
N LYS A 238 5.11 -7.54 16.01
CA LYS A 238 5.05 -7.92 17.44
C LYS A 238 5.93 -9.13 17.77
N SER A 239 6.35 -9.87 16.77
CA SER A 239 7.26 -11.01 16.93
C SER A 239 8.69 -10.54 17.16
N GLU A 240 9.51 -11.32 17.87
CA GLU A 240 10.92 -11.04 18.06
C GLU A 240 11.69 -11.16 16.74
N GLU A 241 11.47 -12.26 16.02
CA GLU A 241 11.99 -12.50 14.67
C GLU A 241 10.91 -12.27 13.62
N ILE A 242 11.31 -11.83 12.42
CA ILE A 242 10.34 -11.49 11.37
C ILE A 242 9.62 -12.70 10.80
N GLU A 243 10.11 -13.93 11.00
CA GLU A 243 9.40 -15.16 10.65
C GLU A 243 8.02 -15.25 11.31
N GLY A 244 7.92 -14.82 12.58
CA GLY A 244 6.66 -14.81 13.33
C GLY A 244 5.67 -13.71 12.92
N HIS A 245 6.03 -12.84 11.98
CA HIS A 245 5.15 -11.80 11.45
C HIS A 245 4.49 -12.24 10.16
N GLU A 246 3.17 -12.32 10.16
CA GLU A 246 2.38 -12.62 8.96
C GLU A 246 2.06 -11.34 8.19
N MET A 247 2.52 -11.28 6.94
CA MET A 247 2.17 -10.20 6.01
C MET A 247 0.73 -10.36 5.54
N HIS A 248 0.01 -9.26 5.46
CA HIS A 248 -1.33 -9.25 4.88
C HIS A 248 -1.28 -9.44 3.37
N THR A 249 -2.28 -10.13 2.85
CA THR A 249 -2.54 -10.22 1.41
C THR A 249 -3.00 -8.85 0.91
N GLU A 250 -2.36 -8.35 -0.14
CA GLU A 250 -2.76 -7.13 -0.82
C GLU A 250 -2.99 -7.43 -2.30
N TYR A 251 -4.15 -6.98 -2.80
CA TYR A 251 -4.55 -7.19 -4.20
C TYR A 251 -3.88 -6.17 -5.10
N ILE A 252 -3.32 -6.66 -6.20
CA ILE A 252 -2.61 -5.85 -7.20
C ILE A 252 -3.29 -5.96 -8.56
N SER A 253 -3.24 -4.86 -9.30
CA SER A 253 -3.76 -4.77 -10.66
C SER A 253 -2.79 -3.95 -11.50
N VAL A 254 -2.29 -4.54 -12.59
CA VAL A 254 -1.30 -3.92 -13.47
C VAL A 254 -1.71 -4.11 -14.93
N SER A 255 -1.82 -3.01 -15.67
CA SER A 255 -2.22 -3.05 -17.08
C SER A 255 -1.11 -3.62 -17.97
N ARG A 256 -1.50 -4.23 -19.10
CA ARG A 256 -0.56 -4.66 -20.14
C ARG A 256 0.31 -3.50 -20.60
N ASN A 257 -0.24 -2.31 -20.81
CA ASN A 257 0.50 -1.13 -21.20
C ASN A 257 1.62 -0.79 -20.21
N THR A 258 1.36 -0.84 -18.91
CA THR A 258 2.37 -0.61 -17.87
C THR A 258 3.48 -1.67 -17.93
N LEU A 259 3.13 -2.95 -18.16
CA LEU A 259 4.11 -4.03 -18.33
C LEU A 259 4.98 -3.83 -19.58
N GLU A 260 4.39 -3.44 -20.70
CA GLU A 260 5.11 -3.15 -21.94
C GLU A 260 6.07 -1.97 -21.79
N LYS A 261 5.68 -0.94 -21.06
CA LYS A 261 6.57 0.18 -20.72
C LYS A 261 7.71 -0.23 -19.81
N LEU A 262 7.46 -1.06 -18.81
CA LEU A 262 8.52 -1.64 -17.98
C LEU A 262 9.52 -2.43 -18.84
N ILE A 263 9.04 -3.21 -19.78
CA ILE A 263 9.90 -3.96 -20.73
C ILE A 263 10.72 -2.98 -21.59
N ALA A 264 10.10 -1.92 -22.11
CA ALA A 264 10.79 -0.91 -22.91
C ALA A 264 11.88 -0.16 -22.12
N HIS A 265 11.72 -0.05 -20.78
CA HIS A 265 12.73 0.50 -19.88
C HIS A 265 13.64 -0.59 -19.26
N GLU A 266 13.86 -1.70 -19.98
CA GLU A 266 14.75 -2.80 -19.55
C GLU A 266 14.40 -3.40 -18.19
N GLY A 267 13.13 -3.38 -17.80
CA GLY A 267 12.65 -3.82 -16.48
C GLY A 267 13.14 -2.96 -15.32
N LYS A 268 13.38 -1.67 -15.54
CA LYS A 268 13.86 -0.73 -14.53
C LYS A 268 12.82 0.34 -14.25
N ALA A 269 12.59 0.64 -12.97
CA ALA A 269 11.62 1.66 -12.56
C ALA A 269 12.08 2.44 -11.32
N VAL A 270 11.60 3.69 -11.23
CA VAL A 270 11.58 4.50 -10.02
C VAL A 270 10.22 4.26 -9.33
N ALA A 271 10.22 3.70 -8.15
CA ALA A 271 8.99 3.42 -7.41
C ALA A 271 8.61 4.58 -6.49
N VAL A 272 7.37 5.03 -6.55
CA VAL A 272 6.82 6.00 -5.60
C VAL A 272 6.04 5.24 -4.52
N GLY A 273 6.63 5.20 -3.34
CA GLY A 273 6.10 4.51 -2.16
C GLY A 273 6.41 3.00 -2.12
N THR A 274 6.38 2.48 -0.92
CA THR A 274 6.65 1.06 -0.64
C THR A 274 5.61 0.12 -1.25
N THR A 275 4.39 0.59 -1.48
CA THR A 275 3.34 -0.16 -2.17
C THR A 275 3.68 -0.40 -3.64
N SER A 276 4.20 0.62 -4.34
CA SER A 276 4.71 0.46 -5.71
C SER A 276 5.92 -0.46 -5.76
N VAL A 277 6.83 -0.36 -4.80
CA VAL A 277 7.98 -1.28 -4.66
C VAL A 277 7.49 -2.72 -4.55
N ARG A 278 6.59 -3.01 -3.62
CA ARG A 278 6.09 -4.37 -3.40
C ARG A 278 5.38 -4.93 -4.62
N THR A 279 4.62 -4.12 -5.33
CA THR A 279 3.97 -4.55 -6.58
C THR A 279 4.99 -4.85 -7.66
N LEU A 280 5.92 -3.93 -7.93
CA LEU A 280 6.93 -4.10 -8.99
C LEU A 280 7.80 -5.34 -8.75
N GLU A 281 8.29 -5.52 -7.52
CA GLU A 281 9.08 -6.70 -7.18
C GLU A 281 8.23 -7.99 -7.24
N SER A 282 6.94 -7.93 -6.90
CA SER A 282 6.01 -9.06 -7.07
C SER A 282 5.84 -9.45 -8.54
N LEU A 283 5.82 -8.50 -9.49
CA LEU A 283 5.76 -8.79 -10.92
C LEU A 283 6.91 -9.69 -11.37
N TYR A 284 8.12 -9.47 -10.85
CA TYR A 284 9.25 -10.35 -11.15
C TYR A 284 8.96 -11.80 -10.74
N HIS A 285 8.47 -12.01 -9.50
CA HIS A 285 8.18 -13.35 -8.99
C HIS A 285 7.00 -14.01 -9.72
N ILE A 286 5.99 -13.25 -10.11
CA ILE A 286 4.87 -13.72 -10.94
C ILE A 286 5.40 -14.20 -12.31
N GLY A 287 6.27 -13.40 -12.94
CA GLY A 287 6.89 -13.77 -14.22
C GLY A 287 7.72 -15.05 -14.11
N VAL A 288 8.51 -15.19 -13.04
CA VAL A 288 9.27 -16.42 -12.77
C VAL A 288 8.33 -17.63 -12.58
N THR A 289 7.22 -17.46 -11.88
CA THR A 289 6.20 -18.51 -11.76
C THR A 289 5.66 -18.92 -13.13
N LEU A 290 5.32 -17.95 -13.99
CA LEU A 290 4.78 -18.20 -15.34
C LEU A 290 5.79 -18.84 -16.29
N LEU A 291 7.09 -18.56 -16.14
CA LEU A 291 8.13 -19.26 -16.92
C LEU A 291 8.22 -20.74 -16.57
N ASN A 292 7.96 -21.11 -15.30
CA ASN A 292 7.97 -22.50 -14.84
C ASN A 292 6.60 -23.18 -15.02
N SER A 293 5.50 -22.43 -14.95
CA SER A 293 4.12 -22.91 -15.03
C SER A 293 3.31 -21.94 -15.90
N PRO A 294 3.41 -22.05 -17.26
CA PRO A 294 2.76 -21.07 -18.15
C PRO A 294 1.23 -21.02 -18.05
N ASP A 295 0.61 -22.09 -17.59
CA ASP A 295 -0.86 -22.21 -17.45
C ASP A 295 -1.32 -22.04 -16.00
N ALA A 296 -0.50 -21.41 -15.14
CA ALA A 296 -0.86 -21.12 -13.75
C ALA A 296 -2.17 -20.32 -13.66
N THR A 297 -3.01 -20.69 -12.70
CA THR A 297 -4.25 -19.95 -12.40
C THR A 297 -3.96 -18.63 -11.71
N GLU A 298 -4.92 -17.70 -11.67
CA GLU A 298 -4.79 -16.44 -10.92
C GLU A 298 -4.40 -16.67 -9.45
N GLU A 299 -4.94 -17.71 -8.81
CA GLU A 299 -4.63 -18.07 -7.43
C GLU A 299 -3.17 -18.54 -7.27
N GLU A 300 -2.64 -19.27 -8.25
CA GLU A 300 -1.25 -19.74 -8.27
C GLU A 300 -0.26 -18.59 -8.56
N LEU A 301 -0.71 -17.47 -9.11
CA LEU A 301 0.10 -16.26 -9.32
C LEU A 301 0.25 -15.42 -8.06
N HIS A 302 -0.46 -15.76 -6.96
CA HIS A 302 -0.27 -15.12 -5.67
C HIS A 302 1.18 -15.24 -5.20
N VAL A 303 1.80 -14.09 -4.89
CA VAL A 303 3.17 -14.07 -4.37
C VAL A 303 3.17 -14.30 -2.86
N LYS A 304 3.67 -15.46 -2.43
CA LYS A 304 3.76 -15.83 -1.02
C LYS A 304 4.84 -15.00 -0.31
N GLN A 305 4.68 -14.82 1.00
CA GLN A 305 5.54 -13.99 1.84
C GLN A 305 7.03 -14.30 1.66
N TRP A 306 7.42 -15.56 1.69
CA TRP A 306 8.81 -16.01 1.66
C TRP A 306 9.30 -16.49 0.29
N GLN A 307 8.42 -16.51 -0.71
CA GLN A 307 8.75 -16.95 -2.07
C GLN A 307 10.02 -16.33 -2.66
N PRO A 308 10.35 -15.03 -2.42
CA PRO A 308 11.58 -14.43 -2.95
C PRO A 308 12.87 -15.08 -2.46
N TYR A 309 12.84 -15.73 -1.31
CA TYR A 309 14.01 -16.34 -0.64
C TYR A 309 14.10 -17.85 -0.90
N GLU A 310 13.14 -18.41 -1.62
CA GLU A 310 13.02 -19.85 -1.94
C GLU A 310 13.31 -20.15 -3.41
N LEU A 311 13.79 -19.16 -4.18
CA LEU A 311 14.13 -19.33 -5.59
C LEU A 311 15.36 -20.23 -5.75
N THR A 312 15.29 -21.15 -6.73
CA THR A 312 16.49 -21.87 -7.17
C THR A 312 17.46 -20.90 -7.87
N PRO A 313 18.76 -21.25 -8.01
CA PRO A 313 19.71 -20.41 -8.72
C PRO A 313 19.26 -20.07 -10.16
N GLU A 314 18.63 -21.01 -10.86
CA GLU A 314 18.10 -20.84 -12.20
C GLU A 314 16.96 -19.81 -12.22
N MET A 315 16.00 -19.92 -11.30
CA MET A 315 14.90 -18.96 -11.14
C MET A 315 15.41 -17.56 -10.77
N ALA A 316 16.40 -17.48 -9.88
CA ALA A 316 16.99 -16.21 -9.45
C ALA A 316 17.79 -15.52 -10.56
N SER A 317 18.24 -16.26 -11.59
CA SER A 317 19.00 -15.76 -12.74
C SER A 317 18.13 -15.22 -13.88
N VAL A 318 16.79 -15.39 -13.82
CA VAL A 318 15.85 -14.85 -14.81
C VAL A 318 15.99 -13.34 -14.88
N SER A 319 16.06 -12.79 -16.09
CA SER A 319 16.10 -11.34 -16.25
C SER A 319 14.74 -10.72 -15.94
N PRO A 320 14.71 -9.46 -15.43
CA PRO A 320 13.44 -8.75 -15.24
C PRO A 320 12.60 -8.66 -16.51
N VAL A 321 13.25 -8.48 -17.66
CA VAL A 321 12.57 -8.39 -18.96
C VAL A 321 11.89 -9.71 -19.32
N ASP A 322 12.59 -10.85 -19.17
CA ASP A 322 12.01 -12.17 -19.45
C ASP A 322 10.82 -12.47 -18.53
N ALA A 323 10.93 -12.12 -17.24
CA ALA A 323 9.84 -12.28 -16.30
C ALA A 323 8.61 -11.43 -16.71
N LEU A 324 8.81 -10.17 -17.07
CA LEU A 324 7.72 -9.28 -17.52
C LEU A 324 7.10 -9.74 -18.84
N GLN A 325 7.92 -10.24 -19.80
CA GLN A 325 7.45 -10.81 -21.05
C GLN A 325 6.58 -12.05 -20.83
N ALA A 326 6.92 -12.89 -19.84
CA ALA A 326 6.09 -14.04 -19.48
C ALA A 326 4.69 -13.62 -19.01
N ILE A 327 4.58 -12.52 -18.26
CA ILE A 327 3.28 -11.96 -17.85
C ILE A 327 2.50 -11.45 -19.07
N VAL A 328 3.13 -10.68 -19.96
CA VAL A 328 2.47 -10.20 -21.19
C VAL A 328 2.00 -11.38 -22.05
N ALA A 329 2.82 -12.42 -22.20
CA ALA A 329 2.44 -13.64 -22.92
C ALA A 329 1.24 -14.34 -22.27
N TYR A 330 1.18 -14.40 -20.95
CA TYR A 330 0.03 -14.92 -20.20
C TYR A 330 -1.23 -14.13 -20.48
N LEU A 331 -1.17 -12.79 -20.36
CA LEU A 331 -2.31 -11.90 -20.65
C LEU A 331 -2.82 -12.07 -22.08
N ASN A 332 -1.91 -12.18 -23.06
CA ASN A 332 -2.28 -12.40 -24.47
C ASN A 332 -2.99 -13.73 -24.69
N ARG A 333 -2.51 -14.82 -24.08
CA ARG A 333 -3.15 -16.14 -24.18
C ARG A 333 -4.57 -16.16 -23.61
N HIS A 334 -4.78 -15.43 -22.51
CA HIS A 334 -6.09 -15.37 -21.84
C HIS A 334 -6.97 -14.20 -22.33
N ASN A 335 -6.52 -13.46 -23.34
CA ASN A 335 -7.21 -12.27 -23.87
C ASN A 335 -7.55 -11.23 -22.77
N MET A 336 -6.58 -10.97 -21.87
CA MET A 336 -6.69 -10.05 -20.76
C MET A 336 -5.88 -8.78 -21.01
N GLU A 337 -6.42 -7.63 -20.62
CA GLU A 337 -5.72 -6.33 -20.70
C GLU A 337 -5.02 -5.96 -19.39
N THR A 338 -5.33 -6.67 -18.30
CA THR A 338 -4.85 -6.34 -16.97
C THR A 338 -4.56 -7.62 -16.19
N LEU A 339 -3.41 -7.65 -15.54
CA LEU A 339 -3.08 -8.68 -14.56
C LEU A 339 -3.79 -8.36 -13.25
N HIS A 340 -4.58 -9.30 -12.74
CA HIS A 340 -5.16 -9.25 -11.40
C HIS A 340 -4.61 -10.42 -10.58
N THR A 341 -4.03 -10.14 -9.44
CA THR A 341 -3.55 -11.16 -8.49
C THR A 341 -3.33 -10.51 -7.12
N SER A 342 -2.58 -11.16 -6.25
CA SER A 342 -2.30 -10.65 -4.91
C SER A 342 -0.87 -10.94 -4.48
N THR A 343 -0.43 -10.24 -3.44
CA THR A 343 0.91 -10.40 -2.88
C THR A 343 0.91 -10.34 -1.35
N GLN A 344 1.74 -11.17 -0.75
CA GLN A 344 2.14 -11.10 0.66
C GLN A 344 3.65 -10.82 0.78
N ILE A 345 4.31 -10.43 -0.31
CA ILE A 345 5.76 -10.29 -0.35
C ILE A 345 6.30 -9.53 0.85
N ILE A 346 7.28 -10.10 1.54
CA ILE A 346 8.13 -9.40 2.51
C ILE A 346 9.48 -9.09 1.86
N ILE A 347 9.91 -7.84 1.96
CA ILE A 347 11.23 -7.41 1.48
C ILE A 347 12.05 -7.03 2.71
N ALA A 348 13.12 -7.77 2.97
CA ALA A 348 13.97 -7.64 4.13
C ALA A 348 15.47 -7.71 3.71
N PRO A 349 16.41 -7.33 4.57
CA PRO A 349 17.85 -7.45 4.28
C PRO A 349 18.20 -8.83 3.73
N GLY A 350 18.98 -8.86 2.66
CA GLY A 350 19.28 -10.08 1.89
C GLY A 350 18.46 -10.22 0.59
N TYR A 351 17.36 -9.46 0.44
CA TYR A 351 16.62 -9.38 -0.80
C TYR A 351 17.42 -8.64 -1.90
N GLU A 352 17.40 -9.18 -3.11
CA GLU A 352 18.02 -8.56 -4.27
C GLU A 352 16.95 -7.95 -5.18
N TYR A 353 16.89 -6.62 -5.22
CA TYR A 353 15.94 -5.88 -6.04
C TYR A 353 16.13 -6.15 -7.53
N LYS A 354 15.06 -6.49 -8.20
CA LYS A 354 15.05 -6.87 -9.61
C LYS A 354 14.64 -5.70 -10.51
N ILE A 355 13.50 -5.10 -10.24
CA ILE A 355 12.88 -4.06 -11.09
C ILE A 355 13.16 -2.65 -10.54
N VAL A 356 13.04 -2.45 -9.24
CA VAL A 356 13.16 -1.12 -8.62
C VAL A 356 14.63 -0.68 -8.55
N LYS A 357 14.93 0.50 -9.12
CA LYS A 357 16.28 1.09 -9.15
C LYS A 357 16.41 2.40 -8.37
N ALA A 358 15.28 3.04 -8.06
CA ALA A 358 15.20 4.18 -7.16
C ALA A 358 13.85 4.16 -6.43
N ILE A 359 13.81 4.71 -5.23
CA ILE A 359 12.59 4.79 -4.41
C ILE A 359 12.39 6.23 -3.95
N VAL A 360 11.18 6.75 -4.16
CA VAL A 360 10.68 7.96 -3.49
C VAL A 360 9.78 7.50 -2.35
N THR A 361 10.12 7.80 -1.10
CA THR A 361 9.35 7.33 0.05
C THR A 361 9.45 8.27 1.25
N ASN A 362 8.51 8.14 2.18
CA ASN A 362 8.54 8.81 3.49
C ASN A 362 9.46 8.07 4.46
N PHE A 363 9.68 8.66 5.64
CA PHE A 363 10.34 7.98 6.76
C PHE A 363 9.32 7.10 7.51
N HIS A 364 9.72 5.87 7.81
CA HIS A 364 8.84 4.85 8.37
C HIS A 364 9.03 4.69 9.88
N GLN A 365 8.03 4.08 10.52
CA GLN A 365 8.09 3.78 11.96
C GLN A 365 9.26 2.84 12.30
N PRO A 366 9.85 2.97 13.49
CA PRO A 366 10.79 1.98 14.00
C PRO A 366 10.10 0.61 14.09
N GLN A 367 10.89 -0.45 13.97
CA GLN A 367 10.43 -1.84 14.05
C GLN A 367 9.29 -2.19 13.07
N SER A 368 9.32 -1.61 11.87
CA SER A 368 8.32 -1.87 10.82
C SER A 368 8.90 -2.67 9.65
N THR A 369 8.04 -3.43 8.97
CA THR A 369 8.40 -4.12 7.72
C THR A 369 8.81 -3.16 6.61
N LEU A 370 8.32 -1.91 6.65
CA LEU A 370 8.69 -0.88 5.69
C LEU A 370 10.14 -0.40 5.89
N LEU A 371 10.62 -0.36 7.13
CA LEU A 371 12.02 -0.06 7.42
C LEU A 371 12.94 -1.21 6.98
N LEU A 372 12.50 -2.47 7.08
CA LEU A 372 13.22 -3.62 6.54
C LEU A 372 13.38 -3.50 5.02
N LEU A 373 12.32 -3.11 4.31
CA LEU A 373 12.32 -2.89 2.87
C LEU A 373 13.35 -1.81 2.47
N VAL A 374 13.33 -0.67 3.16
CA VAL A 374 14.30 0.42 2.92
C VAL A 374 15.73 -0.05 3.23
N SER A 375 15.93 -0.77 4.33
CA SER A 375 17.24 -1.32 4.69
C SER A 375 17.76 -2.29 3.64
N ALA A 376 16.93 -3.17 3.12
CA ALA A 376 17.28 -4.08 2.03
C ALA A 376 17.73 -3.30 0.77
N PHE A 377 17.00 -2.23 0.42
CA PHE A 377 17.32 -1.40 -0.73
C PHE A 377 18.65 -0.68 -0.59
N LEU A 378 18.95 -0.18 0.59
CA LEU A 378 20.19 0.55 0.91
C LEU A 378 21.34 -0.37 1.37
N ARG A 379 21.17 -1.69 1.28
CA ARG A 379 22.18 -2.67 1.69
C ARG A 379 22.70 -2.47 3.11
N GLY A 380 21.81 -2.02 4.01
CA GLY A 380 22.09 -1.80 5.42
C GLY A 380 22.32 -0.33 5.83
N ASP A 381 22.49 0.59 4.90
CA ASP A 381 22.79 2.01 5.19
C ASP A 381 21.57 2.82 5.72
N TRP A 382 20.46 2.17 6.07
CA TRP A 382 19.26 2.86 6.53
C TRP A 382 19.51 3.78 7.74
N ARG A 383 20.39 3.38 8.67
CA ARG A 383 20.72 4.22 9.84
C ARG A 383 21.32 5.55 9.44
N LYS A 384 22.18 5.57 8.43
CA LYS A 384 22.81 6.79 7.93
C LYS A 384 21.77 7.85 7.50
N ILE A 385 20.71 7.42 6.78
CA ILE A 385 19.66 8.36 6.36
C ILE A 385 18.72 8.76 7.49
N TYR A 386 18.40 7.85 8.42
CA TYR A 386 17.52 8.15 9.55
C TYR A 386 18.21 9.02 10.60
N ASP A 387 19.48 8.78 10.91
CA ASP A 387 20.28 9.62 11.80
C ASP A 387 20.45 11.03 11.21
N TYR A 388 20.72 11.13 9.91
CA TYR A 388 20.76 12.41 9.22
C TYR A 388 19.41 13.14 9.31
N ALA A 389 18.32 12.48 9.02
CA ALA A 389 16.99 13.06 9.05
C ALA A 389 16.62 13.58 10.47
N LEU A 390 16.94 12.83 11.52
CA LEU A 390 16.74 13.25 12.91
C LEU A 390 17.60 14.46 13.28
N ALA A 391 18.84 14.51 12.81
CA ALA A 391 19.77 15.61 13.08
C ALA A 391 19.45 16.90 12.31
N HIS A 392 18.71 16.81 11.18
CA HIS A 392 18.42 17.92 10.27
C HIS A 392 16.93 18.31 10.22
N ASP A 393 16.21 18.09 11.29
CA ASP A 393 14.82 18.55 11.47
C ASP A 393 13.83 18.05 10.41
N PHE A 394 14.04 16.85 9.87
CA PHE A 394 13.06 16.21 9.03
C PHE A 394 11.85 15.76 9.85
N ARG A 395 10.69 15.78 9.23
CA ARG A 395 9.41 15.30 9.78
C ARG A 395 9.17 13.88 9.28
N PHE A 396 8.52 13.08 10.10
CA PHE A 396 8.38 11.64 9.90
C PHE A 396 6.93 11.23 9.64
N LEU A 397 6.76 10.04 9.07
CA LEU A 397 5.52 9.32 8.79
C LEU A 397 4.69 9.96 7.67
N SER A 398 3.35 9.76 7.68
CA SER A 398 2.45 10.01 6.55
C SER A 398 2.50 11.43 5.97
N TYR A 399 2.56 12.44 6.81
CA TYR A 399 2.65 13.85 6.41
C TYR A 399 4.05 14.43 6.59
N GLY A 400 5.01 13.58 6.87
CA GLY A 400 6.41 13.95 7.02
C GLY A 400 7.06 14.36 5.72
N ASP A 401 8.37 14.41 5.75
CA ASP A 401 9.18 14.74 4.58
C ASP A 401 9.49 13.49 3.74
N SER A 402 10.05 13.68 2.57
CA SER A 402 10.31 12.61 1.62
C SER A 402 11.80 12.30 1.50
N SER A 403 12.10 11.16 0.93
CA SER A 403 13.45 10.78 0.51
C SER A 403 13.46 10.25 -0.93
N LEU A 404 14.53 10.52 -1.66
CA LEU A 404 14.90 9.87 -2.92
C LEU A 404 16.10 8.98 -2.64
N LEU A 405 15.94 7.68 -2.80
CA LEU A 405 16.95 6.67 -2.53
C LEU A 405 17.46 6.08 -3.85
N ILE A 406 18.76 6.21 -4.11
CA ILE A 406 19.46 5.64 -5.27
C ILE A 406 20.73 4.99 -4.72
N PRO A 407 20.76 3.65 -4.50
CA PRO A 407 21.87 2.93 -3.86
C PRO A 407 23.14 2.85 -4.71
#